data_8784ff92839143a26be9cfe324d35298
#
_entry.id   8784ff92839143a26be9cfe324d35298
#
_cell.length_a   1.000
_cell.length_b   1.000
_cell.length_c   1.000
_cell.angle_alpha   90.00
_cell.angle_beta   90.00
_cell.angle_gamma   90.00
#
_symmetry.space_group_name_H-M   'P 1'
#
loop_
_entity.id
_entity.type
_entity.pdbx_description
1 polymer ?
#
loop_
_entity_poly.entity_id
_entity_poly.type
_entity_poly.pdbx_seq_one_letter_code
_entity_poly.pdbx_strand_id
1 'polypeptide(L)'
;MTEIYNNKIAIEINTNDIYLDVETAIPIGIIITELVSNSFKHAFNGNNLGNIKIVIKTKQNKYKMILQDNGVGFPETPSKKVTVGLELVSILVLQINGKLKHRNKHGSIYNISF
;
A
#
# COMPACT_ATOMS: atom_id res chain seq x y z
N MET A 1 12.30 2.01 -22.70
CA MET A 1 12.53 1.52 -22.05
C MET A 1 12.11 0.74 -21.80
N THR A 2 12.01 0.26 -21.49
CA THR A 2 11.79 -0.44 -21.03
C THR A 2 12.03 -1.29 -20.76
N GLU A 3 12.43 -1.60 -21.02
CA GLU A 3 12.82 -2.36 -20.68
C GLU A 3 13.14 -2.82 -19.86
N ILE A 4 13.58 -2.15 -19.96
CA ILE A 4 14.28 -2.42 -18.92
C ILE A 4 13.81 -3.25 -18.17
N TYR A 5 12.89 -3.12 -18.26
CA TYR A 5 12.28 -3.68 -17.35
C TYR A 5 11.41 -4.58 -17.95
N ASN A 6 11.78 -5.70 -17.78
CA ASN A 6 10.96 -6.80 -17.98
C ASN A 6 9.96 -6.95 -16.87
N ASN A 7 10.10 -6.20 -15.85
CA ASN A 7 9.16 -6.25 -14.74
C ASN A 7 7.88 -5.57 -15.15
N LYS A 8 6.84 -6.36 -15.26
CA LYS A 8 5.55 -5.82 -15.57
C LYS A 8 4.66 -5.99 -14.37
N ILE A 9 4.69 -4.99 -13.52
CA ILE A 9 3.82 -4.94 -12.36
C ILE A 9 2.74 -3.94 -12.68
N ALA A 10 1.51 -4.43 -12.77
CA ALA A 10 0.37 -3.58 -13.03
C ALA A 10 -0.10 -2.94 -11.73
N ILE A 11 -0.40 -1.67 -11.78
CA ILE A 11 -0.99 -0.97 -10.64
C ILE A 11 -2.37 -0.53 -11.07
N GLU A 12 -3.37 -1.02 -10.36
CA GLU A 12 -4.76 -0.70 -10.64
C GLU A 12 -5.29 0.17 -9.50
N ILE A 13 -5.84 1.32 -9.84
CA ILE A 13 -6.40 2.24 -8.85
C ILE A 13 -7.87 2.41 -9.11
N ASN A 14 -8.69 2.19 -8.08
CA ASN A 14 -10.13 2.30 -8.18
C ASN A 14 -10.62 3.18 -7.04
N THR A 15 -11.26 4.29 -7.39
CA THR A 15 -11.70 5.25 -6.40
C THR A 15 -12.98 5.91 -6.88
N ASN A 16 -13.88 6.28 -5.93
CA ASN A 16 -14.96 7.19 -6.26
C ASN A 16 -14.44 8.62 -6.06
N ASP A 17 -15.30 9.62 -6.26
CA ASP A 17 -14.86 11.01 -6.11
C ASP A 17 -14.50 11.26 -4.65
N ILE A 18 -13.23 11.52 -4.41
CA ILE A 18 -12.71 11.70 -3.07
C ILE A 18 -11.96 13.01 -3.00
N TYR A 19 -12.30 13.80 -2.00
CA TYR A 19 -11.63 15.07 -1.74
C TYR A 19 -11.09 15.02 -0.33
N LEU A 20 -9.79 15.23 -0.20
CA LEU A 20 -9.12 15.22 1.09
C LEU A 20 -8.49 16.59 1.31
N ASP A 21 -8.50 17.05 2.56
CA ASP A 21 -7.72 18.23 2.87
C ASP A 21 -6.23 17.86 2.84
N VAL A 22 -5.38 18.88 2.82
CA VAL A 22 -3.93 18.69 2.67
C VAL A 22 -3.38 17.89 3.85
N GLU A 23 -3.91 18.11 5.04
CA GLU A 23 -3.43 17.44 6.24
C GLU A 23 -3.67 15.94 6.21
N THR A 24 -4.66 15.48 5.48
CA THR A 24 -4.93 14.06 5.29
C THR A 24 -4.29 13.55 4.01
N ALA A 25 -4.31 14.35 2.95
CA ALA A 25 -3.81 13.92 1.65
C ALA A 25 -2.31 13.61 1.67
N ILE A 26 -1.50 14.43 2.36
CA ILE A 26 -0.07 14.21 2.41
C ILE A 26 0.30 12.90 3.11
N PRO A 27 -0.22 12.62 4.32
CA PRO A 27 0.05 11.32 4.95
C PRO A 27 -0.42 10.14 4.10
N ILE A 28 -1.57 10.24 3.48
CA ILE A 28 -2.08 9.15 2.62
C ILE A 28 -1.13 8.91 1.45
N GLY A 29 -0.64 9.97 0.82
CA GLY A 29 0.32 9.83 -0.27
C GLY A 29 1.60 9.13 0.15
N ILE A 30 2.11 9.45 1.33
CA ILE A 30 3.32 8.81 1.86
C ILE A 30 3.05 7.34 2.18
N ILE A 31 1.90 7.05 2.79
CA ILE A 31 1.50 5.68 3.10
C ILE A 31 1.47 4.84 1.82
N ILE A 32 0.81 5.34 0.79
CA ILE A 32 0.72 4.62 -0.49
C ILE A 32 2.11 4.39 -1.05
N THR A 33 2.95 5.40 -1.05
CA THR A 33 4.31 5.30 -1.58
C THR A 33 5.12 4.23 -0.85
N GLU A 34 5.03 4.20 0.48
CA GLU A 34 5.76 3.20 1.26
C GLU A 34 5.25 1.79 1.00
N LEU A 35 3.94 1.60 0.96
CA LEU A 35 3.36 0.28 0.75
C LEU A 35 3.60 -0.24 -0.66
N VAL A 36 3.47 0.62 -1.67
CA VAL A 36 3.76 0.25 -3.05
C VAL A 36 5.24 -0.10 -3.20
N SER A 37 6.12 0.70 -2.63
CA SER A 37 7.56 0.46 -2.68
C SER A 37 7.91 -0.89 -2.06
N ASN A 38 7.29 -1.23 -0.93
CA ASN A 38 7.51 -2.52 -0.29
C ASN A 38 7.07 -3.68 -1.19
N SER A 39 5.94 -3.54 -1.86
CA SER A 39 5.46 -4.57 -2.78
C SER A 39 6.43 -4.77 -3.94
N PHE A 40 6.93 -3.68 -4.53
CA PHE A 40 7.90 -3.78 -5.60
C PHE A 40 9.18 -4.49 -5.17
N LYS A 41 9.66 -4.18 -3.98
CA LYS A 41 10.95 -4.68 -3.53
C LYS A 41 10.90 -6.08 -2.94
N HIS A 42 9.78 -6.44 -2.34
CA HIS A 42 9.72 -7.64 -1.50
C HIS A 42 8.68 -8.66 -1.94
N ALA A 43 7.50 -8.21 -2.35
CA ALA A 43 6.44 -9.14 -2.71
C ALA A 43 6.70 -9.81 -4.06
N PHE A 44 7.33 -9.10 -4.98
CA PHE A 44 7.57 -9.58 -6.33
C PHE A 44 9.03 -9.91 -6.60
N ASN A 45 9.77 -10.18 -5.54
CA ASN A 45 11.20 -10.46 -5.64
C ASN A 45 11.46 -11.65 -6.59
N GLY A 46 12.19 -11.39 -7.66
CA GLY A 46 12.49 -12.42 -8.64
C GLY A 46 11.34 -12.78 -9.58
N ASN A 47 10.19 -12.17 -9.41
CA ASN A 47 9.05 -12.41 -10.26
C ASN A 47 8.81 -11.16 -11.11
N ASN A 48 8.69 -11.36 -12.41
CA ASN A 48 8.52 -10.26 -13.36
C ASN A 48 7.07 -9.88 -13.62
N LEU A 49 6.14 -10.60 -13.03
CA LEU A 49 4.72 -10.32 -13.20
C LEU A 49 4.08 -10.11 -11.85
N GLY A 50 3.29 -9.10 -11.73
CA GLY A 50 2.62 -8.82 -10.47
C GLY A 50 1.49 -7.83 -10.64
N ASN A 51 0.69 -7.72 -9.61
CA ASN A 51 -0.45 -6.82 -9.59
C ASN A 51 -0.56 -6.18 -8.22
N ILE A 52 -0.70 -4.85 -8.22
CA ILE A 52 -0.98 -4.08 -7.01
C ILE A 52 -2.31 -3.40 -7.25
N LYS A 53 -3.25 -3.57 -6.32
CA LYS A 53 -4.56 -2.97 -6.42
C LYS A 53 -4.78 -2.02 -5.26
N ILE A 54 -5.20 -0.81 -5.57
CA ILE A 54 -5.49 0.21 -4.57
C ILE A 54 -6.94 0.62 -4.76
N VAL A 55 -7.74 0.49 -3.72
CA VAL A 55 -9.14 0.88 -3.73
C VAL A 55 -9.34 1.89 -2.62
N ILE A 56 -9.88 3.05 -2.94
CA ILE A 56 -10.20 4.06 -1.94
C ILE A 56 -11.66 4.45 -2.14
N LYS A 57 -12.45 4.28 -1.09
CA LYS A 57 -13.87 4.60 -1.12
C LYS A 57 -14.25 5.48 0.04
N THR A 58 -15.22 6.35 -0.18
CA THR A 58 -15.77 7.16 0.88
C THR A 58 -17.24 6.86 1.04
N LYS A 59 -17.70 6.85 2.28
CA LYS A 59 -19.11 6.66 2.61
C LYS A 59 -19.36 7.35 3.94
N GLN A 60 -20.35 8.26 3.97
CA GLN A 60 -20.75 8.95 5.18
C GLN A 60 -19.57 9.64 5.89
N ASN A 61 -18.75 10.35 5.11
CA ASN A 61 -17.59 11.09 5.60
C ASN A 61 -16.51 10.21 6.22
N LYS A 62 -16.54 8.91 5.94
CA LYS A 62 -15.49 8.00 6.35
C LYS A 62 -14.83 7.42 5.12
N TYR A 63 -13.54 7.12 5.25
CA TYR A 63 -12.74 6.65 4.14
C TYR A 63 -12.20 5.26 4.43
N LYS A 64 -12.11 4.46 3.39
CA LYS A 64 -11.51 3.14 3.49
C LYS A 64 -10.58 2.94 2.30
N MET A 65 -9.34 2.61 2.61
CA MET A 65 -8.36 2.30 1.59
C MET A 65 -7.92 0.86 1.75
N ILE A 66 -7.90 0.13 0.64
CA ILE A 66 -7.38 -1.22 0.60
C ILE A 66 -6.25 -1.21 -0.42
N LEU A 67 -5.07 -1.64 0.00
CA LEU A 67 -3.94 -1.80 -0.88
C LEU A 67 -3.50 -3.25 -0.78
N GLN A 68 -3.49 -3.95 -1.89
CA GLN A 68 -3.13 -5.36 -1.90
C GLN A 68 -2.23 -5.69 -3.07
N ASP A 69 -1.37 -6.67 -2.88
CA ASP A 69 -0.57 -7.22 -3.95
C ASP A 69 -0.82 -8.73 -4.03
N ASN A 70 -0.46 -9.30 -5.16
CA ASN A 70 -0.57 -10.74 -5.37
C ASN A 70 0.79 -11.43 -5.33
N GLY A 71 1.74 -10.84 -4.64
CA GLY A 71 3.09 -11.40 -4.51
C GLY A 71 3.17 -12.50 -3.47
N VAL A 72 4.37 -12.67 -2.93
CA VAL A 72 4.63 -13.73 -1.97
C VAL A 72 4.19 -13.40 -0.56
N GLY A 73 3.71 -12.19 -0.35
CA GLY A 73 3.32 -11.73 0.96
C GLY A 73 4.48 -11.13 1.74
N PHE A 74 4.19 -10.76 2.97
CA PHE A 74 5.18 -10.13 3.81
C PHE A 74 6.18 -11.18 4.32
N PRO A 75 7.49 -10.90 4.29
CA PRO A 75 8.46 -11.88 4.76
C PRO A 75 8.35 -12.11 6.28
N GLU A 76 8.64 -13.35 6.71
CA GLU A 76 8.60 -13.67 8.14
C GLU A 76 9.63 -12.87 8.91
N THR A 77 10.81 -12.68 8.31
CA THR A 77 11.84 -11.86 8.92
C THR A 77 12.11 -10.67 8.01
N PRO A 78 11.33 -9.59 8.17
CA PRO A 78 11.50 -8.45 7.30
C PRO A 78 12.83 -7.75 7.54
N SER A 79 13.38 -7.14 6.50
CA SER A 79 14.60 -6.37 6.62
C SER A 79 14.32 -5.16 7.52
N LYS A 80 15.41 -4.59 8.06
CA LYS A 80 15.28 -3.39 8.89
C LYS A 80 14.61 -2.25 8.12
N LYS A 81 14.91 -2.14 6.83
CA LYS A 81 14.34 -1.08 6.00
C LYS A 81 12.82 -1.23 5.86
N VAL A 82 12.33 -2.46 5.70
CA VAL A 82 10.90 -2.72 5.65
C VAL A 82 10.24 -2.39 6.98
N THR A 83 10.87 -2.78 8.08
CA THR A 83 10.36 -2.52 9.42
C THR A 83 10.21 -1.03 9.68
N VAL A 84 11.23 -0.25 9.31
CA VAL A 84 11.20 1.21 9.49
C VAL A 84 10.08 1.82 8.64
N GLY A 85 9.92 1.37 7.41
CA GLY A 85 8.86 1.86 6.54
C GLY A 85 7.47 1.58 7.09
N LEU A 86 7.27 0.39 7.65
CA LEU A 86 5.99 0.03 8.25
C LEU A 86 5.72 0.79 9.54
N GLU A 87 6.76 1.10 10.31
CA GLU A 87 6.61 1.95 11.48
C GLU A 87 6.15 3.35 11.07
N LEU A 88 6.74 3.89 10.00
CA LEU A 88 6.32 5.18 9.48
C LEU A 88 4.85 5.14 9.05
N VAL A 89 4.44 4.08 8.35
CA VAL A 89 3.04 3.93 7.94
C VAL A 89 2.12 3.94 9.17
N SER A 90 2.49 3.19 10.22
CA SER A 90 1.69 3.13 11.44
C SER A 90 1.55 4.50 12.10
N ILE A 91 2.64 5.26 12.15
CA ILE A 91 2.63 6.61 12.73
C ILE A 91 1.70 7.53 11.91
N LEU A 92 1.81 7.47 10.59
CA LEU A 92 1.00 8.32 9.73
C LEU A 92 -0.48 7.97 9.79
N VAL A 93 -0.79 6.67 9.91
CA VAL A 93 -2.18 6.23 10.07
C VAL A 93 -2.77 6.81 11.36
N LEU A 94 -2.01 6.77 12.46
CA LEU A 94 -2.46 7.37 13.72
C LEU A 94 -2.64 8.87 13.58
N GLN A 95 -1.78 9.53 12.82
CA GLN A 95 -1.83 10.97 12.64
C GLN A 95 -3.14 11.43 11.98
N ILE A 96 -3.72 10.60 11.13
CA ILE A 96 -5.00 10.89 10.49
C ILE A 96 -6.17 10.23 11.20
N ASN A 97 -5.96 9.80 12.44
CA ASN A 97 -6.97 9.14 13.27
C ASN A 97 -7.49 7.86 12.62
N GLY A 98 -6.64 7.16 11.91
CA GLY A 98 -7.00 5.95 11.19
C GLY A 98 -6.67 4.69 11.94
N LYS A 99 -7.06 3.58 11.34
CA LYS A 99 -6.75 2.24 11.81
C LYS A 99 -6.19 1.43 10.67
N LEU A 100 -5.17 0.63 10.95
CA LEU A 100 -4.52 -0.21 9.97
C LEU A 100 -4.67 -1.67 10.35
N LYS A 101 -5.03 -2.49 9.38
CA LYS A 101 -5.00 -3.95 9.51
C LYS A 101 -4.21 -4.50 8.35
N HIS A 102 -3.31 -5.43 8.64
CA HIS A 102 -2.48 -6.05 7.63
C HIS A 102 -2.65 -7.57 7.70
N ARG A 103 -2.82 -8.19 6.56
CA ARG A 103 -2.91 -9.64 6.46
C ARG A 103 -2.06 -10.13 5.30
N ASN A 104 -1.44 -11.29 5.49
CA ASN A 104 -0.77 -12.03 4.43
C ASN A 104 -1.68 -13.17 4.01
N LYS A 105 -2.17 -13.12 2.78
CA LYS A 105 -2.96 -14.21 2.24
C LYS A 105 -2.85 -14.11 0.72
N HIS A 106 -2.01 -14.96 0.14
CA HIS A 106 -1.71 -14.90 -1.29
C HIS A 106 -1.26 -13.50 -1.68
N GLY A 107 -0.36 -12.93 -0.88
CA GLY A 107 0.10 -11.56 -1.01
C GLY A 107 -0.24 -10.77 0.25
N SER A 108 0.07 -9.48 0.23
CA SER A 108 -0.21 -8.60 1.37
C SER A 108 -1.47 -7.81 1.12
N ILE A 109 -2.29 -7.67 2.15
CA ILE A 109 -3.50 -6.85 2.12
C ILE A 109 -3.44 -5.88 3.29
N TYR A 110 -3.46 -4.59 2.97
CA TYR A 110 -3.50 -3.52 3.96
C TYR A 110 -4.86 -2.85 3.90
N ASN A 111 -5.55 -2.82 5.04
CA ASN A 111 -6.82 -2.12 5.17
C ASN A 111 -6.61 -0.93 6.08
N ILE A 112 -6.90 0.26 5.59
CA ILE A 112 -6.75 1.49 6.34
C ILE A 112 -8.10 2.21 6.34
N SER A 113 -8.62 2.47 7.54
CA SER A 113 -9.87 3.23 7.74
C SER A 113 -9.53 4.57 8.35
N PHE A 114 -10.13 5.63 7.84
CA PHE A 114 -9.88 6.98 8.38
C PHE A 114 -11.04 7.97 8.06
#